data_40d9ee566036374d7e4e153312adcd7c
#
_entry.id   40d9ee566036374d7e4e153312adcd7c
#
_cell.length_a   1.000
_cell.length_b   1.000
_cell.length_c   1.000
_cell.angle_alpha   90.00
_cell.angle_beta   90.00
_cell.angle_gamma   90.00
#
_symmetry.space_group_name_H-M   'P 1'
#
loop_
_entity.id
_entity.type
_entity.pdbx_description
1 polymer ?
#
loop_
_entity_poly.entity_id
_entity_poly.type
_entity_poly.pdbx_seq_one_letter_code
_entity_poly.pdbx_strand_id
1 'polypeptide(L)'
;VLYYTDHEGKAHEFQLGAYQTNFRTEGAQEFSAVYLGKGTAAEYENVDVKGKLVLVDINQREEWWINFPVYQAHGKGAKALIAVQVGGYGQVDEKALNAQDIAGPPEAAAFSMSFEDSEKLKACLDEKGEITVTLDASSRVMRDVSTYNILGEIPGKRSDRMILLSAHYDSYFSGFQDDNTAVAMMLGIARAFIKMGYQPENTWVFCAMAAEEWGIADSKYDWSTGAYAEVFNVHPEWAGKVIGDFNFELPALSNGNLDGIRCTYEYKDFFEDTLKALPALSPAYPEGVLVSAPIETWSDDFSVAISGIPSMVNEFSAGSFMTTHYHSQYDSDEYYNEAAYRFHHELYGLLLMHLDRQSVAPLNFAEVFEQASASLDVLMCQKSGSRVTALLNLLGQTEEVAEEVYDRIYDINEAGVDSEQCREAENILLKVFKMAQDKFVRLTWEDAVVFPQEAAQNNLRHLKKAIRALKRKTPDAEAAFEALYEIDNNAYAFQF
;
A
#
# COMPACT_ATOMS: atom_id res chain seq x y z
N VAL A 1 -18.51 6.26 22.51
CA VAL A 1 -19.93 6.37 22.12
C VAL A 1 -20.30 7.84 22.06
N LEU A 2 -20.99 8.26 21.02
CA LEU A 2 -21.55 9.61 20.85
C LEU A 2 -23.07 9.57 21.05
N TYR A 3 -23.59 10.46 21.86
CA TYR A 3 -25.03 10.60 22.15
C TYR A 3 -25.54 11.93 21.63
N TYR A 4 -26.71 11.91 21.05
CA TYR A 4 -27.42 13.12 20.60
C TYR A 4 -28.93 12.96 20.84
N THR A 5 -29.58 14.03 21.27
CA THR A 5 -31.03 14.10 21.36
C THR A 5 -31.54 15.06 20.28
N ASP A 6 -32.35 14.57 19.36
CA ASP A 6 -32.88 15.37 18.28
C ASP A 6 -33.98 16.34 18.74
N HIS A 7 -34.48 17.14 17.82
CA HIS A 7 -35.49 18.17 18.11
C HIS A 7 -36.87 17.58 18.51
N GLU A 8 -37.08 16.30 18.18
CA GLU A 8 -38.30 15.56 18.57
C GLU A 8 -38.18 14.93 19.96
N GLY A 9 -36.99 15.05 20.58
CA GLY A 9 -36.66 14.44 21.87
C GLY A 9 -36.26 12.99 21.80
N LYS A 10 -35.97 12.48 20.61
CA LYS A 10 -35.49 11.12 20.43
C LYS A 10 -33.99 11.06 20.68
N ALA A 11 -33.58 10.13 21.54
CA ALA A 11 -32.18 9.85 21.82
C ALA A 11 -31.57 8.96 20.72
N HIS A 12 -30.39 9.35 20.27
CA HIS A 12 -29.55 8.58 19.34
C HIS A 12 -28.25 8.22 20.05
N GLU A 13 -27.78 7.00 19.81
CA GLU A 13 -26.53 6.49 20.28
C GLU A 13 -25.72 6.00 19.08
N PHE A 14 -24.50 6.53 18.90
CA PHE A 14 -23.63 6.26 17.77
C PHE A 14 -22.35 5.61 18.28
N GLN A 15 -22.00 4.45 17.74
CA GLN A 15 -20.72 3.83 17.99
C GLN A 15 -19.63 4.52 17.14
N LEU A 16 -18.49 4.80 17.76
CA LEU A 16 -17.33 5.34 17.07
C LEU A 16 -16.19 4.33 17.11
N GLY A 17 -15.46 4.21 16.02
CA GLY A 17 -14.11 3.63 15.98
C GLY A 17 -13.10 4.70 16.39
N ALA A 18 -11.91 4.29 16.85
CA ALA A 18 -10.81 5.19 17.13
C ALA A 18 -9.69 4.94 16.13
N TYR A 19 -9.18 6.01 15.53
CA TYR A 19 -7.89 6.01 14.85
C TYR A 19 -6.76 6.10 15.89
N GLN A 20 -5.52 6.16 15.47
CA GLN A 20 -4.38 6.30 16.38
C GLN A 20 -4.44 7.67 17.11
N THR A 21 -4.95 7.69 18.34
CA THR A 21 -5.19 8.94 19.06
C THR A 21 -5.13 8.79 20.59
N ASN A 22 -4.66 9.83 21.27
CA ASN A 22 -4.81 10.02 22.70
C ASN A 22 -6.04 10.89 22.98
N PHE A 23 -7.08 10.28 23.52
CA PHE A 23 -8.30 11.00 23.88
C PHE A 23 -8.97 10.37 25.08
N ARG A 24 -9.43 11.20 25.99
CA ARG A 24 -10.18 10.72 27.15
C ARG A 24 -11.21 11.73 27.62
N THR A 25 -12.41 11.25 27.88
CA THR A 25 -13.43 11.95 28.66
C THR A 25 -13.50 11.35 30.08
N GLU A 26 -13.92 12.16 31.05
CA GLU A 26 -14.22 11.66 32.40
C GLU A 26 -15.72 11.33 32.49
N GLY A 27 -16.09 10.18 31.88
CA GLY A 27 -17.49 9.84 31.58
C GLY A 27 -18.02 10.70 30.43
N ALA A 28 -19.34 10.73 30.28
CA ALA A 28 -20.01 11.44 29.21
C ALA A 28 -19.84 12.97 29.37
N GLN A 29 -19.29 13.63 28.35
CA GLN A 29 -19.05 15.09 28.32
C GLN A 29 -19.71 15.73 27.10
N GLU A 30 -20.22 16.93 27.29
CA GLU A 30 -20.84 17.72 26.22
C GLU A 30 -19.80 18.47 25.38
N PHE A 31 -20.00 18.44 24.07
CA PHE A 31 -19.22 19.17 23.07
C PHE A 31 -20.15 19.80 22.03
N SER A 32 -19.75 20.94 21.48
CA SER A 32 -20.32 21.42 20.24
C SER A 32 -19.78 20.60 19.07
N ALA A 33 -20.63 20.27 18.11
CA ALA A 33 -20.25 19.57 16.88
C ALA A 33 -20.66 20.40 15.66
N VAL A 34 -19.80 20.38 14.63
CA VAL A 34 -20.03 21.03 13.33
C VAL A 34 -19.68 20.05 12.21
N TYR A 35 -20.32 20.21 11.05
CA TYR A 35 -19.99 19.47 9.84
C TYR A 35 -19.28 20.39 8.85
N LEU A 36 -18.14 19.96 8.34
CA LEU A 36 -17.28 20.74 7.45
C LEU A 36 -16.94 19.97 6.17
N GLY A 37 -17.96 19.39 5.52
CA GLY A 37 -17.79 18.75 4.22
C GLY A 37 -16.60 17.78 4.20
N LYS A 38 -15.61 18.07 3.35
CA LYS A 38 -14.38 17.25 3.23
C LYS A 38 -13.27 17.65 4.22
N GLY A 39 -13.47 18.66 5.05
CA GLY A 39 -12.44 19.14 5.98
C GLY A 39 -11.24 19.80 5.30
N THR A 40 -11.43 20.39 4.12
CA THR A 40 -10.39 21.15 3.42
C THR A 40 -10.14 22.51 4.08
N ALA A 41 -9.01 23.14 3.80
CA ALA A 41 -8.68 24.45 4.37
C ALA A 41 -9.79 25.50 4.11
N ALA A 42 -10.43 25.44 2.94
CA ALA A 42 -11.51 26.36 2.56
C ALA A 42 -12.76 26.22 3.44
N GLU A 43 -13.11 25.01 3.82
CA GLU A 43 -14.31 24.73 4.63
C GLU A 43 -14.16 25.21 6.08
N TYR A 44 -12.91 25.37 6.52
CA TYR A 44 -12.61 25.99 7.82
C TYR A 44 -12.63 27.52 7.79
N GLU A 45 -12.69 28.16 6.60
CA GLU A 45 -12.77 29.61 6.53
C GLU A 45 -14.05 30.10 7.22
N ASN A 46 -13.90 31.07 8.12
CA ASN A 46 -15.01 31.68 8.86
C ASN A 46 -15.76 30.75 9.84
N VAL A 47 -15.25 29.56 10.12
CA VAL A 47 -15.82 28.64 11.12
C VAL A 47 -14.87 28.51 12.31
N ASP A 48 -15.32 28.90 13.49
CA ASP A 48 -14.57 28.66 14.72
C ASP A 48 -14.82 27.22 15.20
N VAL A 49 -13.79 26.40 15.12
CA VAL A 49 -13.83 24.98 15.54
C VAL A 49 -13.10 24.71 16.85
N LYS A 50 -12.58 25.76 17.50
CA LYS A 50 -11.78 25.60 18.70
C LYS A 50 -12.56 24.87 19.80
N GLY A 51 -12.03 23.71 20.22
CA GLY A 51 -12.63 22.86 21.25
C GLY A 51 -13.89 22.10 20.81
N LYS A 52 -14.27 22.16 19.55
CA LYS A 52 -15.43 21.43 18.99
C LYS A 52 -15.06 20.09 18.41
N LEU A 53 -16.04 19.23 18.22
CA LEU A 53 -15.96 18.06 17.37
C LEU A 53 -16.27 18.47 15.93
N VAL A 54 -15.43 18.00 15.00
CA VAL A 54 -15.60 18.32 13.57
C VAL A 54 -15.91 17.02 12.83
N LEU A 55 -17.09 16.96 12.20
CA LEU A 55 -17.48 15.86 11.32
C LEU A 55 -17.06 16.18 9.89
N VAL A 56 -16.44 15.20 9.21
CA VAL A 56 -16.02 15.34 7.80
C VAL A 56 -16.28 14.05 7.02
N ASP A 57 -16.47 14.21 5.72
CA ASP A 57 -16.53 13.11 4.76
C ASP A 57 -15.14 12.92 4.14
N ILE A 58 -14.65 11.71 4.13
CA ILE A 58 -13.35 11.37 3.53
C ILE A 58 -13.51 10.30 2.46
N ASN A 59 -12.64 10.35 1.46
CA ASN A 59 -12.48 9.30 0.46
C ASN A 59 -10.99 9.01 0.30
N GLN A 60 -10.50 8.04 1.05
CA GLN A 60 -9.08 7.71 1.10
C GLN A 60 -8.56 7.08 -0.20
N ARG A 61 -9.44 6.54 -1.04
CA ARG A 61 -9.05 5.95 -2.32
C ARG A 61 -8.89 6.99 -3.43
N GLU A 62 -9.77 7.98 -3.46
CA GLU A 62 -9.87 8.92 -4.58
C GLU A 62 -9.23 10.28 -4.30
N GLU A 63 -9.09 10.64 -3.02
CA GLU A 63 -8.71 11.99 -2.59
C GLU A 63 -7.44 11.96 -1.74
N TRP A 64 -7.56 11.91 -0.43
CA TRP A 64 -6.43 11.93 0.50
C TRP A 64 -6.67 11.02 1.70
N TRP A 65 -5.59 10.70 2.35
CA TRP A 65 -5.56 9.83 3.51
C TRP A 65 -6.10 10.53 4.77
N ILE A 66 -6.55 9.77 5.76
CA ILE A 66 -7.16 10.29 6.99
C ILE A 66 -6.28 11.28 7.76
N ASN A 67 -4.97 11.14 7.69
CA ASN A 67 -4.04 12.02 8.41
C ASN A 67 -4.19 13.51 8.03
N PHE A 68 -4.54 13.83 6.78
CA PHE A 68 -4.67 15.22 6.33
C PHE A 68 -5.84 15.95 6.96
N PRO A 69 -7.09 15.49 6.90
CA PRO A 69 -8.18 16.15 7.59
C PRO A 69 -7.98 16.16 9.12
N VAL A 70 -7.31 15.15 9.69
CA VAL A 70 -6.98 15.13 11.11
C VAL A 70 -6.02 16.27 11.47
N TYR A 71 -4.97 16.49 10.69
CA TYR A 71 -4.02 17.58 10.92
C TYR A 71 -4.66 18.95 10.71
N GLN A 72 -5.54 19.10 9.72
CA GLN A 72 -6.29 20.31 9.53
C GLN A 72 -7.12 20.64 10.78
N ALA A 73 -7.91 19.69 11.26
CA ALA A 73 -8.76 19.90 12.44
C ALA A 73 -7.93 20.23 13.68
N HIS A 74 -6.85 19.48 13.91
CA HIS A 74 -5.95 19.67 15.04
C HIS A 74 -5.31 21.07 15.01
N GLY A 75 -4.76 21.49 13.88
CA GLY A 75 -4.12 22.79 13.71
C GLY A 75 -5.08 23.96 13.84
N LYS A 76 -6.38 23.77 13.56
CA LYS A 76 -7.44 24.77 13.80
C LYS A 76 -7.95 24.74 15.25
N GLY A 77 -7.44 23.83 16.07
CA GLY A 77 -7.80 23.74 17.48
C GLY A 77 -9.07 22.97 17.78
N ALA A 78 -9.55 22.15 16.85
CA ALA A 78 -10.65 21.24 17.10
C ALA A 78 -10.30 20.27 18.25
N LYS A 79 -11.33 19.84 18.99
CA LYS A 79 -11.15 18.87 20.08
C LYS A 79 -10.88 17.47 19.54
N ALA A 80 -11.59 17.08 18.50
CA ALA A 80 -11.38 15.86 17.73
C ALA A 80 -12.03 15.96 16.36
N LEU A 81 -11.51 15.20 15.41
CA LEU A 81 -12.17 14.92 14.14
C LEU A 81 -13.04 13.67 14.28
N ILE A 82 -14.17 13.64 13.60
CA ILE A 82 -14.96 12.44 13.34
C ILE A 82 -15.02 12.29 11.83
N ALA A 83 -14.41 11.24 11.30
CA ALA A 83 -14.33 10.98 9.87
C ALA A 83 -15.32 9.90 9.44
N VAL A 84 -15.93 10.12 8.29
CA VAL A 84 -16.87 9.22 7.66
C VAL A 84 -16.33 8.84 6.28
N GLN A 85 -16.14 7.57 5.99
CA GLN A 85 -15.82 7.13 4.64
C GLN A 85 -17.02 7.32 3.72
N VAL A 86 -16.83 8.10 2.67
CA VAL A 86 -17.84 8.36 1.63
C VAL A 86 -17.26 7.96 0.28
N GLY A 87 -17.42 6.70 -0.07
CA GLY A 87 -16.69 6.08 -1.17
C GLY A 87 -15.28 5.67 -0.75
N GLY A 88 -14.60 4.90 -1.59
CA GLY A 88 -13.25 4.44 -1.31
C GLY A 88 -13.21 3.22 -0.40
N TYR A 89 -12.18 3.13 0.43
CA TYR A 89 -11.94 1.95 1.26
C TYR A 89 -12.92 1.84 2.43
N GLY A 90 -13.34 0.59 2.74
CA GLY A 90 -14.11 0.30 3.94
C GLY A 90 -15.51 0.92 4.00
N GLN A 91 -16.03 1.34 2.88
CA GLN A 91 -17.42 1.79 2.78
C GLN A 91 -18.32 0.66 2.33
N VAL A 92 -18.41 -0.34 3.06
CA VAL A 92 -19.11 -1.47 2.57
C VAL A 92 -20.51 -1.61 2.95
N ASP A 93 -20.64 -1.56 4.14
CA ASP A 93 -21.92 -1.49 4.80
C ASP A 93 -22.05 -0.07 5.31
N GLU A 94 -23.22 0.50 5.18
CA GLU A 94 -23.54 1.81 5.75
C GLU A 94 -23.22 1.90 7.26
N LYS A 95 -22.97 0.74 7.89
CA LYS A 95 -22.60 0.58 9.32
C LYS A 95 -21.12 0.34 9.57
N ALA A 96 -20.28 0.29 8.54
CA ALA A 96 -18.86 0.04 8.72
C ALA A 96 -18.18 1.18 9.48
N LEU A 97 -17.31 0.78 10.43
CA LEU A 97 -16.36 1.67 11.09
C LEU A 97 -15.01 1.46 10.45
N ASN A 98 -14.47 2.48 9.81
CA ASN A 98 -13.12 2.43 9.24
C ASN A 98 -12.07 2.48 10.35
N ALA A 99 -11.00 1.71 10.19
CA ALA A 99 -9.77 1.82 10.96
C ALA A 99 -8.62 2.17 10.01
N GLN A 100 -7.68 2.97 10.50
CA GLN A 100 -6.49 3.37 9.79
C GLN A 100 -5.50 4.01 10.77
N ASP A 101 -4.21 3.86 10.51
CA ASP A 101 -3.20 4.63 11.20
C ASP A 101 -3.10 6.05 10.64
N ILE A 102 -2.77 7.01 11.46
CA ILE A 102 -2.58 8.42 11.07
C ILE A 102 -1.13 8.90 11.21
N ALA A 103 -0.26 8.12 11.82
CA ALA A 103 1.17 8.39 12.07
C ALA A 103 1.50 9.81 12.57
N GLY A 104 0.50 10.55 12.99
CA GLY A 104 0.61 11.94 13.39
C GLY A 104 0.83 12.14 14.89
N PRO A 105 0.75 13.42 15.35
CA PRO A 105 0.75 13.69 16.77
C PRO A 105 -0.39 12.93 17.45
N PRO A 106 -0.10 12.13 18.50
CA PRO A 106 -1.15 11.36 19.19
C PRO A 106 -2.27 12.22 19.80
N GLU A 107 -2.02 13.51 19.93
CA GLU A 107 -2.97 14.51 20.40
C GLU A 107 -3.94 15.00 19.32
N ALA A 108 -3.64 14.71 18.05
CA ALA A 108 -4.54 14.98 16.94
C ALA A 108 -5.67 13.93 16.91
N ALA A 109 -6.62 14.09 17.80
CA ALA A 109 -7.64 13.10 18.07
C ALA A 109 -8.60 12.90 16.89
N ALA A 110 -8.81 11.63 16.50
CA ALA A 110 -9.70 11.26 15.41
C ALA A 110 -10.51 9.99 15.74
N PHE A 111 -11.75 9.97 15.28
CA PHE A 111 -12.67 8.86 15.39
C PHE A 111 -13.28 8.56 14.03
N SER A 112 -13.63 7.31 13.77
CA SER A 112 -14.47 6.93 12.65
C SER A 112 -15.93 6.81 13.07
N MET A 113 -16.84 7.15 12.16
CA MET A 113 -18.28 6.97 12.30
C MET A 113 -18.80 6.26 11.06
N SER A 114 -19.82 5.42 11.23
CA SER A 114 -20.47 4.76 10.11
C SER A 114 -21.22 5.78 9.22
N PHE A 115 -21.36 5.45 7.94
CA PHE A 115 -22.11 6.29 7.00
C PHE A 115 -23.56 6.46 7.45
N GLU A 116 -24.25 5.37 7.82
CA GLU A 116 -25.64 5.42 8.30
C GLU A 116 -25.83 6.36 9.49
N ASP A 117 -24.95 6.31 10.47
CA ASP A 117 -25.03 7.14 11.66
C ASP A 117 -24.67 8.60 11.36
N SER A 118 -23.72 8.80 10.44
CA SER A 118 -23.34 10.15 10.01
C SER A 118 -24.47 10.89 9.32
N GLU A 119 -25.25 10.23 8.47
CA GLU A 119 -26.38 10.84 7.77
C GLU A 119 -27.45 11.32 8.76
N LYS A 120 -27.69 10.56 9.82
CA LYS A 120 -28.60 10.98 10.91
C LYS A 120 -28.09 12.23 11.63
N LEU A 121 -26.78 12.30 11.88
CA LEU A 121 -26.15 13.43 12.56
C LEU A 121 -26.03 14.65 11.64
N LYS A 122 -25.67 14.46 10.36
CA LYS A 122 -25.60 15.53 9.35
C LYS A 122 -26.94 16.22 9.15
N ALA A 123 -28.03 15.46 9.06
CA ALA A 123 -29.37 16.06 8.92
C ALA A 123 -29.68 17.07 10.02
N CYS A 124 -29.23 16.80 11.26
CA CYS A 124 -29.39 17.75 12.37
C CYS A 124 -28.43 18.93 12.29
N LEU A 125 -27.22 18.70 11.78
CA LEU A 125 -26.20 19.74 11.61
C LEU A 125 -26.56 20.71 10.48
N ASP A 126 -27.08 20.21 9.37
CA ASP A 126 -27.52 21.03 8.22
C ASP A 126 -28.63 22.01 8.60
N GLU A 127 -29.55 21.61 9.49
CA GLU A 127 -30.61 22.48 9.95
C GLU A 127 -30.13 23.61 10.89
N LYS A 128 -29.12 23.32 11.71
CA LYS A 128 -28.70 24.19 12.82
C LYS A 128 -27.32 24.79 12.67
N GLY A 129 -26.51 24.23 11.77
CA GLY A 129 -25.07 24.58 11.59
C GLY A 129 -24.15 24.08 12.72
N GLU A 130 -24.68 24.03 13.94
CA GLU A 130 -23.95 23.55 15.14
C GLU A 130 -24.95 22.90 16.12
N ILE A 131 -24.56 21.79 16.70
CA ILE A 131 -25.37 21.07 17.70
C ILE A 131 -24.53 20.72 18.93
N THR A 132 -25.19 20.49 20.07
CA THR A 132 -24.56 19.92 21.26
C THR A 132 -24.72 18.40 21.24
N VAL A 133 -23.62 17.69 21.38
CA VAL A 133 -23.55 16.23 21.50
C VAL A 133 -22.84 15.85 22.78
N THR A 134 -23.09 14.62 23.26
CA THR A 134 -22.38 14.07 24.43
C THR A 134 -21.46 12.94 23.97
N LEU A 135 -20.18 13.02 24.28
CA LEU A 135 -19.18 12.02 23.93
C LEU A 135 -18.64 11.33 25.18
N ASP A 136 -18.64 10.01 25.18
CA ASP A 136 -17.92 9.17 26.15
C ASP A 136 -16.92 8.31 25.38
N ALA A 137 -15.64 8.65 25.50
CA ALA A 137 -14.57 7.99 24.74
C ALA A 137 -13.27 7.93 25.54
N SER A 138 -12.54 6.83 25.34
CA SER A 138 -11.20 6.65 25.89
C SER A 138 -10.34 5.89 24.89
N SER A 139 -9.27 6.53 24.45
CA SER A 139 -8.27 5.95 23.56
C SER A 139 -6.89 6.42 24.02
N ARG A 140 -5.88 5.57 23.83
CA ARG A 140 -4.51 5.88 24.25
C ARG A 140 -3.50 5.31 23.28
N VAL A 141 -2.59 6.15 22.82
CA VAL A 141 -1.35 5.74 22.15
C VAL A 141 -0.31 5.40 23.21
N MET A 142 0.22 4.21 23.16
CA MET A 142 1.33 3.79 24.02
C MET A 142 2.63 3.91 23.24
N ARG A 143 3.56 4.73 23.76
CA ARG A 143 4.88 4.89 23.17
C ARG A 143 5.84 3.84 23.73
N ASP A 144 6.94 3.61 23.03
CA ASP A 144 8.03 2.71 23.44
C ASP A 144 7.57 1.27 23.70
N VAL A 145 6.58 0.81 22.94
CA VAL A 145 6.13 -0.58 22.93
C VAL A 145 6.90 -1.33 21.85
N SER A 146 7.37 -2.54 22.17
CA SER A 146 8.07 -3.39 21.22
C SER A 146 7.09 -4.35 20.55
N THR A 147 7.27 -4.56 19.26
CA THR A 147 6.73 -5.68 18.49
C THR A 147 7.87 -6.40 17.80
N TYR A 148 7.61 -7.55 17.15
CA TYR A 148 8.66 -8.39 16.60
C TYR A 148 8.23 -8.95 15.25
N ASN A 149 9.09 -8.87 14.25
CA ASN A 149 8.93 -9.73 13.09
C ASN A 149 9.26 -11.18 13.49
N ILE A 150 8.55 -12.14 12.90
CA ILE A 150 8.68 -13.55 13.26
C ILE A 150 9.28 -14.28 12.07
N LEU A 151 10.49 -14.83 12.26
CA LEU A 151 11.25 -15.51 11.22
C LEU A 151 11.21 -17.02 11.40
N GLY A 152 11.05 -17.73 10.27
CA GLY A 152 11.23 -19.17 10.17
C GLY A 152 12.06 -19.50 8.93
N GLU A 153 12.84 -20.59 8.95
CA GLU A 153 13.70 -20.96 7.84
C GLU A 153 13.54 -22.42 7.41
N ILE A 154 13.63 -22.66 6.12
CA ILE A 154 13.93 -23.97 5.54
C ILE A 154 15.34 -23.85 4.96
N PRO A 155 16.36 -24.44 5.59
CA PRO A 155 17.75 -24.34 5.13
C PRO A 155 17.93 -24.90 3.72
N GLY A 156 18.54 -24.12 2.85
CA GLY A 156 18.95 -24.52 1.51
C GLY A 156 20.31 -25.24 1.50
N LYS A 157 20.68 -25.76 0.35
CA LYS A 157 22.04 -26.29 0.12
C LYS A 157 23.06 -25.15 0.11
N ARG A 158 22.65 -23.97 -0.34
CA ARG A 158 23.39 -22.70 -0.33
C ARG A 158 22.99 -21.87 0.87
N SER A 159 23.91 -21.53 1.74
CA SER A 159 23.68 -20.69 2.91
C SER A 159 23.93 -19.20 2.64
N ASP A 160 24.52 -18.87 1.49
CA ASP A 160 24.86 -17.51 1.07
C ASP A 160 23.76 -16.84 0.24
N ARG A 161 22.69 -17.56 -0.07
CA ARG A 161 21.54 -17.09 -0.83
C ARG A 161 20.24 -17.45 -0.16
N MET A 162 19.28 -16.55 -0.30
CA MET A 162 17.98 -16.69 0.33
C MET A 162 16.86 -16.28 -0.64
N ILE A 163 15.69 -16.85 -0.43
CA ILE A 163 14.41 -16.36 -0.96
C ILE A 163 13.54 -16.01 0.24
N LEU A 164 13.00 -14.83 0.25
CA LEU A 164 12.09 -14.34 1.28
C LEU A 164 10.64 -14.62 0.88
N LEU A 165 9.83 -15.05 1.81
CA LEU A 165 8.38 -15.05 1.72
C LEU A 165 7.89 -14.19 2.87
N SER A 166 7.09 -13.19 2.58
CA SER A 166 6.61 -12.21 3.55
C SER A 166 5.10 -12.06 3.52
N ALA A 167 4.54 -11.71 4.65
CA ALA A 167 3.14 -11.34 4.87
C ALA A 167 3.07 -10.63 6.22
N HIS A 168 2.16 -9.69 6.40
CA HIS A 168 2.03 -9.08 7.73
C HIS A 168 1.03 -9.83 8.63
N TYR A 169 1.26 -9.77 9.94
CA TYR A 169 0.42 -10.49 10.91
C TYR A 169 -0.38 -9.58 11.84
N ASP A 170 -0.10 -8.29 11.80
CA ASP A 170 -0.97 -7.31 12.44
C ASP A 170 -2.21 -7.05 11.58
N SER A 171 -3.23 -6.49 12.15
CA SER A 171 -4.50 -6.27 11.46
C SER A 171 -5.37 -5.28 12.19
N TYR A 172 -6.28 -4.65 11.47
CA TYR A 172 -7.42 -3.97 12.07
C TYR A 172 -8.56 -4.97 12.36
N PHE A 173 -9.20 -4.82 13.49
CA PHE A 173 -10.30 -5.69 13.93
C PHE A 173 -9.92 -7.20 13.89
N SER A 174 -10.68 -7.99 13.14
CA SER A 174 -10.43 -9.44 13.00
C SER A 174 -9.33 -9.73 11.98
N GLY A 175 -9.20 -8.91 10.94
CA GLY A 175 -8.21 -9.03 9.90
C GLY A 175 -8.15 -10.41 9.25
N PHE A 176 -9.31 -10.98 8.91
CA PHE A 176 -9.33 -12.33 8.36
C PHE A 176 -8.64 -12.39 7.00
N GLN A 177 -9.05 -11.50 6.08
CA GLN A 177 -8.40 -11.39 4.79
C GLN A 177 -7.10 -10.62 4.91
N ASP A 178 -7.12 -9.52 5.63
CA ASP A 178 -6.06 -8.53 5.77
C ASP A 178 -5.40 -8.59 7.17
N ASP A 179 -4.35 -9.41 7.41
CA ASP A 179 -3.69 -10.23 6.39
C ASP A 179 -3.44 -11.66 6.93
N ASN A 180 -4.33 -12.13 7.83
CA ASN A 180 -4.17 -13.46 8.44
C ASN A 180 -4.17 -14.59 7.40
N THR A 181 -4.89 -14.45 6.27
CA THR A 181 -4.90 -15.47 5.23
C THR A 181 -3.56 -15.58 4.51
N ALA A 182 -2.81 -14.50 4.37
CA ALA A 182 -1.46 -14.54 3.78
C ALA A 182 -0.45 -15.24 4.70
N VAL A 183 -0.47 -14.91 5.98
CA VAL A 183 0.37 -15.64 6.97
C VAL A 183 0.04 -17.13 6.95
N ALA A 184 -1.24 -17.48 6.93
CA ALA A 184 -1.67 -18.89 6.87
C ALA A 184 -1.24 -19.57 5.58
N MET A 185 -1.27 -18.86 4.41
CA MET A 185 -0.78 -19.39 3.13
C MET A 185 0.73 -19.63 3.17
N MET A 186 1.49 -18.68 3.67
CA MET A 186 2.94 -18.79 3.83
C MET A 186 3.31 -20.03 4.66
N LEU A 187 2.61 -20.25 5.80
CA LEU A 187 2.78 -21.45 6.63
C LEU A 187 2.32 -22.72 5.92
N GLY A 188 1.26 -22.65 5.11
CA GLY A 188 0.76 -23.74 4.28
C GLY A 188 1.79 -24.19 3.25
N ILE A 189 2.42 -23.27 2.56
CA ILE A 189 3.51 -23.51 1.60
C ILE A 189 4.69 -24.17 2.32
N ALA A 190 5.15 -23.60 3.44
CA ALA A 190 6.26 -24.18 4.22
C ALA A 190 5.96 -25.64 4.63
N ARG A 191 4.78 -25.91 5.15
CA ARG A 191 4.36 -27.27 5.55
C ARG A 191 4.29 -28.23 4.38
N ALA A 192 3.84 -27.79 3.21
CA ALA A 192 3.75 -28.61 2.02
C ALA A 192 5.15 -29.09 1.59
N PHE A 193 6.11 -28.18 1.51
CA PHE A 193 7.49 -28.50 1.11
C PHE A 193 8.23 -29.37 2.13
N ILE A 194 8.08 -29.09 3.43
CA ILE A 194 8.62 -29.95 4.50
C ILE A 194 8.05 -31.35 4.39
N LYS A 195 6.73 -31.50 4.19
CA LYS A 195 6.07 -32.79 4.06
C LYS A 195 6.50 -33.57 2.82
N MET A 196 6.79 -32.87 1.72
CA MET A 196 7.32 -33.46 0.50
C MET A 196 8.79 -33.84 0.62
N GLY A 197 9.51 -33.41 1.64
CA GLY A 197 10.94 -33.58 1.78
C GLY A 197 11.74 -32.81 0.72
N TYR A 198 11.20 -31.69 0.22
CA TYR A 198 11.90 -30.85 -0.72
C TYR A 198 13.12 -30.21 -0.05
N GLN A 199 14.28 -30.31 -0.69
CA GLN A 199 15.50 -29.67 -0.25
C GLN A 199 15.79 -28.49 -1.16
N PRO A 200 15.59 -27.24 -0.67
CA PRO A 200 15.84 -26.05 -1.47
C PRO A 200 17.31 -25.89 -1.88
N GLU A 201 17.57 -25.25 -2.99
CA GLU A 201 18.93 -24.81 -3.35
C GLU A 201 19.33 -23.59 -2.51
N ASN A 202 18.43 -22.63 -2.37
CA ASN A 202 18.62 -21.43 -1.56
C ASN A 202 17.91 -21.59 -0.21
N THR A 203 18.36 -20.91 0.85
CA THR A 203 17.62 -20.89 2.11
C THR A 203 16.32 -20.09 1.93
N TRP A 204 15.19 -20.68 2.29
CA TRP A 204 13.90 -20.00 2.29
C TRP A 204 13.63 -19.42 3.66
N VAL A 205 13.42 -18.11 3.71
CA VAL A 205 13.07 -17.37 4.92
C VAL A 205 11.60 -16.98 4.85
N PHE A 206 10.86 -17.35 5.87
CA PHE A 206 9.45 -16.98 6.06
C PHE A 206 9.42 -15.90 7.12
N CYS A 207 8.92 -14.72 6.77
CA CYS A 207 8.86 -13.57 7.67
C CYS A 207 7.42 -13.11 7.83
N ALA A 208 6.85 -13.32 9.02
CA ALA A 208 5.61 -12.64 9.39
C ALA A 208 5.98 -11.24 9.90
N MET A 209 5.68 -10.23 9.09
CA MET A 209 5.98 -8.82 9.36
C MET A 209 5.02 -8.27 10.40
N ALA A 210 5.53 -7.44 11.29
CA ALA A 210 4.74 -6.68 12.24
C ALA A 210 4.53 -5.26 11.75
N ALA A 211 3.46 -4.62 12.20
CA ALA A 211 3.24 -3.20 12.00
C ALA A 211 3.31 -2.76 10.51
N GLU A 212 2.69 -3.54 9.63
CA GLU A 212 2.42 -3.11 8.28
C GLU A 212 1.39 -1.99 8.31
N GLU A 213 0.32 -2.19 9.05
CA GLU A 213 -0.82 -1.29 9.22
C GLU A 213 -0.49 -0.04 10.07
N TRP A 214 0.71 0.07 10.60
CA TRP A 214 1.09 1.09 11.57
C TRP A 214 2.29 1.88 11.12
N GLY A 215 2.15 3.20 11.22
CA GLY A 215 3.23 4.13 11.00
C GLY A 215 4.03 4.45 12.26
N ILE A 216 5.05 5.27 12.08
CA ILE A 216 5.87 5.80 13.16
C ILE A 216 5.25 7.11 13.63
N ALA A 217 4.80 7.16 14.88
CA ALA A 217 4.20 8.35 15.47
C ALA A 217 5.07 9.60 15.31
N ASP A 218 4.45 10.74 15.05
CA ASP A 218 5.11 12.02 14.78
C ASP A 218 6.06 12.01 13.56
N SER A 219 5.84 11.06 12.63
CA SER A 219 6.60 10.97 11.39
C SER A 219 5.69 11.01 10.19
N LYS A 220 6.32 10.89 9.03
CA LYS A 220 5.62 10.75 7.76
C LYS A 220 5.40 9.29 7.36
N TYR A 221 5.93 8.34 8.10
CA TYR A 221 5.76 6.92 7.80
C TYR A 221 4.47 6.43 8.43
N ASP A 222 3.48 6.12 7.62
CA ASP A 222 2.13 5.76 8.05
C ASP A 222 1.76 4.29 7.80
N TRP A 223 2.64 3.47 7.21
CA TRP A 223 2.54 2.01 7.16
C TRP A 223 3.87 1.32 6.87
N SER A 224 3.90 -0.03 6.76
CA SER A 224 5.07 -0.88 6.43
C SER A 224 6.27 -0.68 7.35
N THR A 225 6.00 -0.31 8.62
CA THR A 225 7.07 0.02 9.58
C THR A 225 7.91 -1.21 9.91
N GLY A 226 7.29 -2.38 10.03
CA GLY A 226 7.98 -3.63 10.37
C GLY A 226 8.88 -4.12 9.26
N ALA A 227 8.40 -4.14 8.02
CA ALA A 227 9.21 -4.51 6.87
C ALA A 227 10.37 -3.54 6.64
N TYR A 228 10.09 -2.24 6.73
CA TYR A 228 11.16 -1.24 6.65
C TYR A 228 12.24 -1.46 7.72
N ALA A 229 11.83 -1.66 8.97
CA ALA A 229 12.78 -1.92 10.05
C ALA A 229 13.58 -3.21 9.82
N GLU A 230 12.95 -4.26 9.30
CA GLU A 230 13.61 -5.53 9.00
C GLU A 230 14.76 -5.36 8.03
N VAL A 231 14.47 -4.79 6.86
CA VAL A 231 15.43 -4.77 5.74
C VAL A 231 16.42 -3.60 5.80
N PHE A 232 16.14 -2.55 6.57
CA PHE A 232 17.06 -1.40 6.71
C PHE A 232 17.83 -1.37 8.03
N ASN A 233 17.27 -1.93 9.10
CA ASN A 233 17.85 -1.80 10.44
C ASN A 233 18.29 -3.13 11.04
N VAL A 234 17.49 -4.20 10.89
CA VAL A 234 17.75 -5.50 11.51
C VAL A 234 18.64 -6.36 10.63
N HIS A 235 18.25 -6.51 9.37
CA HIS A 235 18.94 -7.34 8.37
C HIS A 235 19.30 -6.56 7.07
N PRO A 236 20.04 -5.44 7.16
CA PRO A 236 20.43 -4.67 5.97
C PRO A 236 21.33 -5.48 5.01
N GLU A 237 21.96 -6.54 5.49
CA GLU A 237 22.75 -7.46 4.68
C GLU A 237 21.92 -8.40 3.80
N TRP A 238 20.60 -8.44 3.95
CA TRP A 238 19.73 -9.19 3.05
C TRP A 238 19.74 -8.60 1.64
N ALA A 239 19.86 -7.29 1.50
CA ALA A 239 20.21 -6.68 0.23
C ALA A 239 21.55 -7.24 -0.29
N GLY A 240 21.52 -7.98 -1.38
CA GLY A 240 22.66 -8.70 -1.95
C GLY A 240 22.79 -10.17 -1.55
N LYS A 241 21.87 -10.70 -0.73
CA LYS A 241 21.74 -12.13 -0.42
C LYS A 241 20.39 -12.70 -0.82
N VAL A 242 19.32 -11.95 -0.63
CA VAL A 242 17.96 -12.36 -1.00
C VAL A 242 17.79 -12.09 -2.49
N ILE A 243 17.54 -13.17 -3.24
CA ILE A 243 17.37 -13.10 -4.70
C ILE A 243 15.93 -12.79 -5.11
N GLY A 244 14.97 -12.90 -4.19
CA GLY A 244 13.58 -12.53 -4.43
C GLY A 244 12.77 -12.57 -3.16
N ASP A 245 11.77 -11.70 -3.10
CA ASP A 245 10.75 -11.69 -2.07
C ASP A 245 9.38 -11.95 -2.69
N PHE A 246 8.64 -12.86 -2.07
CA PHE A 246 7.23 -13.15 -2.35
C PHE A 246 6.40 -12.58 -1.22
N ASN A 247 5.94 -11.36 -1.39
CA ASN A 247 4.99 -10.75 -0.46
C ASN A 247 3.58 -11.19 -0.79
N PHE A 248 2.78 -11.46 0.22
CA PHE A 248 1.41 -11.92 0.07
C PHE A 248 0.46 -10.98 0.79
N GLU A 249 -0.66 -10.67 0.09
CA GLU A 249 -1.75 -9.84 0.57
C GLU A 249 -3.10 -10.48 0.21
N LEU A 250 -3.98 -10.66 1.17
CA LEU A 250 -5.35 -11.13 0.98
C LEU A 250 -5.53 -12.33 0.02
N PRO A 251 -4.70 -13.38 0.05
CA PRO A 251 -4.69 -14.42 -0.97
C PRO A 251 -5.92 -15.34 -0.96
N ALA A 252 -6.78 -15.26 0.04
CA ALA A 252 -8.03 -15.99 0.07
C ALA A 252 -9.21 -15.20 -0.54
N LEU A 253 -8.93 -14.01 -1.08
CA LEU A 253 -9.88 -13.20 -1.83
C LEU A 253 -9.89 -13.64 -3.30
N SER A 254 -11.05 -13.60 -3.94
CA SER A 254 -11.14 -13.82 -5.39
C SER A 254 -11.04 -12.50 -6.14
N ASN A 255 -10.12 -12.44 -7.10
CA ASN A 255 -9.93 -11.30 -7.99
C ASN A 255 -10.82 -11.36 -9.25
N GLY A 256 -11.87 -12.18 -9.25
CA GLY A 256 -12.76 -12.35 -10.40
C GLY A 256 -12.28 -13.43 -11.36
N ASN A 257 -12.17 -13.12 -12.67
CA ASN A 257 -11.76 -14.09 -13.69
C ASN A 257 -10.28 -14.09 -14.01
N LEU A 258 -9.59 -13.00 -13.71
CA LEU A 258 -8.17 -12.76 -13.99
C LEU A 258 -7.48 -12.49 -12.67
N ASP A 259 -6.41 -13.21 -12.41
CA ASP A 259 -5.52 -12.94 -11.28
C ASP A 259 -4.33 -12.09 -11.70
N GLY A 260 -3.52 -11.65 -10.74
CA GLY A 260 -2.37 -10.81 -11.02
C GLY A 260 -1.17 -11.05 -10.12
N ILE A 261 -0.02 -10.76 -10.69
CA ILE A 261 1.25 -10.62 -9.97
C ILE A 261 1.79 -9.25 -10.30
N ARG A 262 2.10 -8.46 -9.29
CA ARG A 262 2.82 -7.20 -9.45
C ARG A 262 4.23 -7.37 -8.93
N CYS A 263 5.24 -6.97 -9.72
CA CYS A 263 6.63 -7.19 -9.36
C CYS A 263 7.52 -6.01 -9.76
N THR A 264 8.76 -6.02 -9.28
CA THR A 264 9.79 -5.13 -9.80
C THR A 264 10.00 -5.40 -11.29
N TYR A 265 10.34 -4.38 -12.06
CA TYR A 265 10.51 -4.49 -13.52
C TYR A 265 11.38 -5.67 -13.92
N GLU A 266 12.46 -5.87 -13.20
CA GLU A 266 13.49 -6.84 -13.53
C GLU A 266 13.00 -8.30 -13.44
N TYR A 267 11.87 -8.56 -12.76
CA TYR A 267 11.29 -9.91 -12.64
C TYR A 267 10.08 -10.17 -13.54
N LYS A 268 9.62 -9.18 -14.27
CA LYS A 268 8.42 -9.30 -15.11
C LYS A 268 8.53 -10.46 -16.09
N ASP A 269 9.57 -10.48 -16.93
CA ASP A 269 9.76 -11.52 -17.94
C ASP A 269 9.91 -12.91 -17.32
N PHE A 270 10.63 -13.01 -16.20
CA PHE A 270 10.79 -14.29 -15.50
C PHE A 270 9.43 -14.85 -15.06
N PHE A 271 8.56 -14.04 -14.48
CA PHE A 271 7.23 -14.48 -14.08
C PHE A 271 6.35 -14.80 -15.29
N GLU A 272 6.35 -13.98 -16.32
CA GLU A 272 5.60 -14.23 -17.56
C GLU A 272 6.00 -15.55 -18.22
N ASP A 273 7.30 -15.84 -18.33
CA ASP A 273 7.80 -17.06 -18.94
C ASP A 273 7.58 -18.29 -18.04
N THR A 274 7.75 -18.13 -16.73
CA THR A 274 7.44 -19.20 -15.79
C THR A 274 5.97 -19.58 -15.86
N LEU A 275 5.06 -18.62 -15.87
CA LEU A 275 3.60 -18.87 -15.98
C LEU A 275 3.25 -19.68 -17.23
N LYS A 276 3.90 -19.43 -18.38
CA LYS A 276 3.70 -20.20 -19.62
C LYS A 276 4.17 -21.65 -19.50
N ALA A 277 5.15 -21.91 -18.65
CA ALA A 277 5.74 -23.23 -18.44
C ALA A 277 5.08 -24.05 -17.31
N LEU A 278 4.23 -23.45 -16.50
CA LEU A 278 3.58 -24.14 -15.38
C LEU A 278 2.60 -25.22 -15.87
N PRO A 279 2.42 -26.31 -15.10
CA PRO A 279 1.33 -27.24 -15.33
C PRO A 279 -0.02 -26.57 -15.09
N ALA A 280 -1.10 -27.19 -15.54
CA ALA A 280 -2.44 -26.70 -15.26
C ALA A 280 -2.68 -26.61 -13.73
N LEU A 281 -3.05 -25.45 -13.28
CA LEU A 281 -3.38 -25.15 -11.88
C LEU A 281 -4.85 -25.48 -11.60
N SER A 282 -5.22 -25.48 -10.32
CA SER A 282 -6.62 -25.56 -9.88
C SER A 282 -7.45 -24.44 -10.55
N PRO A 283 -8.67 -24.75 -11.05
CA PRO A 283 -9.45 -23.77 -11.79
C PRO A 283 -10.03 -22.71 -10.83
N ALA A 284 -9.48 -21.52 -10.86
CA ALA A 284 -10.01 -20.36 -10.14
C ALA A 284 -10.12 -19.16 -11.09
N TYR A 285 -9.14 -18.97 -11.96
CA TYR A 285 -9.00 -17.79 -12.82
C TYR A 285 -8.97 -18.22 -14.30
N PRO A 286 -10.14 -18.27 -14.98
CA PRO A 286 -10.22 -18.76 -16.36
C PRO A 286 -9.51 -17.87 -17.39
N GLU A 287 -9.27 -16.58 -17.07
CA GLU A 287 -8.52 -15.67 -17.94
C GLU A 287 -7.02 -15.66 -17.63
N GLY A 288 -6.58 -16.47 -16.64
CA GLY A 288 -5.17 -16.65 -16.31
C GLY A 288 -4.64 -15.67 -15.27
N VAL A 289 -3.35 -15.39 -15.36
CA VAL A 289 -2.61 -14.49 -14.45
C VAL A 289 -1.90 -13.42 -15.28
N LEU A 290 -2.10 -12.17 -14.93
CA LEU A 290 -1.42 -11.02 -15.53
C LEU A 290 -0.21 -10.65 -14.69
N VAL A 291 0.95 -10.49 -15.31
CA VAL A 291 2.12 -9.91 -14.65
C VAL A 291 2.19 -8.43 -14.96
N SER A 292 2.30 -7.61 -13.95
CA SER A 292 2.43 -6.16 -14.04
C SER A 292 3.67 -5.66 -13.32
N ALA A 293 4.20 -4.54 -13.76
CA ALA A 293 5.32 -3.82 -13.15
C ALA A 293 5.14 -2.31 -13.37
N PRO A 294 5.67 -1.46 -12.49
CA PRO A 294 6.41 -1.78 -11.27
C PRO A 294 5.50 -2.20 -10.11
N ILE A 295 6.12 -2.55 -8.99
CA ILE A 295 5.42 -2.59 -7.71
C ILE A 295 4.87 -1.21 -7.35
N GLU A 296 3.85 -1.20 -6.52
CA GLU A 296 3.25 0.03 -5.99
C GLU A 296 3.68 0.25 -4.53
N THR A 297 3.27 1.36 -3.94
CA THR A 297 3.57 1.70 -2.53
C THR A 297 2.50 1.18 -1.55
N TRP A 298 1.85 0.05 -1.85
CA TRP A 298 0.63 -0.35 -1.17
C TRP A 298 0.81 -1.46 -0.14
N SER A 299 2.00 -2.07 -0.07
CA SER A 299 2.31 -3.15 0.84
C SER A 299 3.80 -3.24 1.16
N ASP A 300 4.18 -4.21 1.96
CA ASP A 300 5.53 -4.45 2.45
C ASP A 300 6.57 -4.73 1.36
N ASP A 301 6.15 -5.27 0.20
CA ASP A 301 7.02 -5.53 -0.97
C ASP A 301 7.77 -4.28 -1.43
N PHE A 302 7.15 -3.11 -1.26
CA PHE A 302 7.77 -1.84 -1.57
C PHE A 302 8.98 -1.53 -0.65
N SER A 303 8.81 -1.67 0.66
CA SER A 303 9.91 -1.48 1.63
C SER A 303 11.06 -2.43 1.35
N VAL A 304 10.73 -3.69 1.00
CA VAL A 304 11.71 -4.72 0.66
C VAL A 304 12.44 -4.38 -0.64
N ALA A 305 11.72 -3.97 -1.69
CA ALA A 305 12.33 -3.63 -2.98
C ALA A 305 13.28 -2.42 -2.90
N ILE A 306 12.89 -1.34 -2.24
CA ILE A 306 13.76 -0.17 -2.10
C ILE A 306 15.01 -0.41 -1.26
N SER A 307 15.02 -1.49 -0.45
CA SER A 307 16.23 -1.93 0.26
C SER A 307 17.26 -2.55 -0.69
N GLY A 308 16.84 -3.06 -1.84
CA GLY A 308 17.66 -3.72 -2.84
C GLY A 308 17.39 -5.22 -2.98
N ILE A 309 16.18 -5.65 -2.67
CA ILE A 309 15.70 -7.03 -2.81
C ILE A 309 14.60 -7.05 -3.88
N PRO A 310 14.74 -7.77 -5.00
CA PRO A 310 13.68 -7.91 -5.98
C PRO A 310 12.42 -8.49 -5.35
N SER A 311 11.27 -7.88 -5.56
CA SER A 311 10.04 -8.24 -4.86
C SER A 311 8.85 -8.40 -5.80
N MET A 312 7.87 -9.18 -5.36
CA MET A 312 6.55 -9.29 -5.95
C MET A 312 5.48 -9.31 -4.88
N VAL A 313 4.25 -8.93 -5.26
CA VAL A 313 3.04 -9.11 -4.47
C VAL A 313 1.93 -9.68 -5.36
N ASN A 314 1.05 -10.52 -4.81
CA ASN A 314 -0.13 -10.98 -5.53
C ASN A 314 -1.15 -9.85 -5.71
N GLU A 315 -2.05 -9.97 -6.68
CA GLU A 315 -3.17 -9.02 -6.82
C GLU A 315 -4.12 -9.15 -5.62
N PHE A 316 -4.46 -8.03 -5.01
CA PHE A 316 -5.35 -7.94 -3.86
C PHE A 316 -6.36 -6.79 -3.93
N SER A 317 -6.21 -5.90 -4.91
CA SER A 317 -7.03 -4.69 -5.04
C SER A 317 -8.29 -4.87 -5.89
N ALA A 318 -8.47 -6.04 -6.51
CA ALA A 318 -9.61 -6.30 -7.37
C ALA A 318 -10.86 -6.70 -6.55
N GLY A 319 -12.03 -6.49 -7.16
CA GLY A 319 -13.31 -6.86 -6.57
C GLY A 319 -13.86 -5.84 -5.58
N SER A 320 -14.92 -6.25 -4.88
CA SER A 320 -15.67 -5.35 -4.01
C SER A 320 -15.14 -5.30 -2.56
N PHE A 321 -14.28 -6.24 -2.16
CA PHE A 321 -13.78 -6.32 -0.78
C PHE A 321 -13.14 -5.00 -0.35
N MET A 322 -12.24 -4.42 -1.15
CA MET A 322 -11.56 -3.18 -0.83
C MET A 322 -12.51 -2.00 -0.58
N THR A 323 -13.60 -1.94 -1.33
CA THR A 323 -14.59 -0.86 -1.16
C THR A 323 -15.61 -1.16 -0.09
N THR A 324 -15.69 -2.41 0.38
CA THR A 324 -16.77 -2.85 1.23
C THR A 324 -16.35 -3.33 2.62
N HIS A 325 -15.30 -4.08 2.83
CA HIS A 325 -14.94 -4.72 4.09
C HIS A 325 -13.56 -4.32 4.61
N TYR A 326 -12.70 -3.88 3.70
CA TYR A 326 -11.31 -3.54 4.00
C TYR A 326 -11.23 -2.51 5.13
N HIS A 327 -10.34 -2.74 6.09
CA HIS A 327 -10.12 -1.91 7.28
C HIS A 327 -11.39 -1.63 8.09
N SER A 328 -12.28 -2.62 8.19
CA SER A 328 -13.50 -2.50 8.98
C SER A 328 -13.74 -3.74 9.85
N GLN A 329 -14.69 -3.62 10.78
CA GLN A 329 -15.12 -4.75 11.60
C GLN A 329 -15.77 -5.91 10.81
N TYR A 330 -15.98 -5.71 9.51
CA TYR A 330 -16.56 -6.72 8.63
C TYR A 330 -15.51 -7.55 7.88
N ASP A 331 -14.21 -7.28 8.05
CA ASP A 331 -13.18 -8.19 7.56
C ASP A 331 -13.24 -9.51 8.30
N SER A 332 -13.94 -10.46 7.69
CA SER A 332 -14.26 -11.78 8.21
C SER A 332 -14.15 -12.85 7.12
N ASP A 333 -14.54 -14.08 7.42
CA ASP A 333 -14.50 -15.19 6.47
C ASP A 333 -15.62 -15.17 5.41
N GLU A 334 -16.44 -14.12 5.36
CA GLU A 334 -17.53 -13.97 4.38
C GLU A 334 -17.03 -14.02 2.94
N TYR A 335 -15.87 -13.42 2.69
CA TYR A 335 -15.24 -13.37 1.36
C TYR A 335 -14.19 -14.47 1.14
N TYR A 336 -14.09 -15.44 2.04
CA TYR A 336 -13.18 -16.57 1.84
C TYR A 336 -13.54 -17.36 0.58
N ASN A 337 -12.61 -17.47 -0.32
CA ASN A 337 -12.73 -18.23 -1.56
C ASN A 337 -11.75 -19.40 -1.59
N GLU A 338 -12.25 -20.61 -1.33
CA GLU A 338 -11.41 -21.82 -1.29
C GLU A 338 -10.70 -22.08 -2.62
N ALA A 339 -11.36 -21.82 -3.76
CA ALA A 339 -10.77 -22.06 -5.07
C ALA A 339 -9.60 -21.10 -5.35
N ALA A 340 -9.79 -19.81 -5.08
CA ALA A 340 -8.73 -18.80 -5.19
C ALA A 340 -7.56 -19.12 -4.25
N TYR A 341 -7.87 -19.42 -3.00
CA TYR A 341 -6.84 -19.71 -2.00
C TYR A 341 -6.01 -20.95 -2.32
N ARG A 342 -6.67 -21.99 -2.83
CA ARG A 342 -5.98 -23.19 -3.32
C ARG A 342 -5.12 -22.89 -4.54
N PHE A 343 -5.64 -22.11 -5.48
CA PHE A 343 -4.91 -21.69 -6.67
C PHE A 343 -3.63 -20.94 -6.28
N HIS A 344 -3.71 -19.99 -5.35
CA HIS A 344 -2.56 -19.23 -4.90
C HIS A 344 -1.50 -20.10 -4.22
N HIS A 345 -1.90 -21.08 -3.39
CA HIS A 345 -0.93 -22.05 -2.84
C HIS A 345 -0.20 -22.83 -3.93
N GLU A 346 -0.90 -23.29 -4.97
CA GLU A 346 -0.30 -24.02 -6.08
C GLU A 346 0.61 -23.12 -6.91
N LEU A 347 0.12 -21.93 -7.28
CA LEU A 347 0.85 -20.95 -8.08
C LEU A 347 2.16 -20.52 -7.41
N TYR A 348 2.06 -19.98 -6.21
CA TYR A 348 3.24 -19.42 -5.53
C TYR A 348 4.21 -20.48 -5.05
N GLY A 349 3.71 -21.67 -4.70
CA GLY A 349 4.59 -22.83 -4.45
C GLY A 349 5.41 -23.21 -5.69
N LEU A 350 4.83 -23.18 -6.88
CA LEU A 350 5.53 -23.50 -8.13
C LEU A 350 6.48 -22.36 -8.55
N LEU A 351 6.06 -21.12 -8.47
CA LEU A 351 6.92 -19.95 -8.77
C LEU A 351 8.15 -19.93 -7.85
N LEU A 352 7.95 -20.18 -6.56
CA LEU A 352 9.05 -20.31 -5.59
C LEU A 352 10.05 -21.41 -6.00
N MET A 353 9.55 -22.60 -6.39
CA MET A 353 10.41 -23.68 -6.88
C MET A 353 11.17 -23.31 -8.16
N HIS A 354 10.55 -22.56 -9.06
CA HIS A 354 11.20 -22.10 -10.28
C HIS A 354 12.31 -21.10 -9.99
N LEU A 355 12.06 -20.13 -9.10
CA LEU A 355 13.10 -19.18 -8.68
C LEU A 355 14.24 -19.90 -7.93
N ASP A 356 13.91 -20.83 -7.04
CA ASP A 356 14.89 -21.59 -6.25
C ASP A 356 15.90 -22.35 -7.12
N ARG A 357 15.48 -22.75 -8.32
CA ARG A 357 16.32 -23.54 -9.24
C ARG A 357 17.18 -22.71 -10.19
N GLN A 358 17.02 -21.39 -10.17
CA GLN A 358 17.83 -20.54 -11.03
C GLN A 358 19.29 -20.55 -10.56
N SER A 359 20.21 -20.71 -11.49
CA SER A 359 21.65 -20.64 -11.23
C SER A 359 22.12 -19.23 -10.91
N VAL A 360 21.45 -18.25 -11.50
CA VAL A 360 21.63 -16.81 -11.32
C VAL A 360 20.28 -16.14 -11.25
N ALA A 361 20.11 -15.15 -10.40
CA ALA A 361 18.84 -14.37 -10.29
C ALA A 361 18.41 -13.85 -11.67
N PRO A 362 17.19 -14.15 -12.13
CA PRO A 362 16.73 -13.87 -13.50
C PRO A 362 16.29 -12.41 -13.67
N LEU A 363 17.22 -11.48 -13.47
CA LEU A 363 16.98 -10.04 -13.48
C LEU A 363 17.13 -9.46 -14.88
N ASN A 364 16.03 -9.01 -15.48
CA ASN A 364 16.02 -8.27 -16.75
C ASN A 364 16.02 -6.76 -16.51
N PHE A 365 17.16 -6.13 -16.62
CA PHE A 365 17.27 -4.66 -16.49
C PHE A 365 16.81 -3.89 -17.72
N ALA A 366 16.62 -4.54 -18.88
CA ALA A 366 16.17 -3.88 -20.10
C ALA A 366 14.78 -3.27 -19.89
N GLU A 367 13.88 -3.96 -19.20
CA GLU A 367 12.53 -3.48 -18.89
C GLU A 367 12.53 -2.13 -18.16
N VAL A 368 13.48 -1.88 -17.25
CA VAL A 368 13.63 -0.59 -16.54
C VAL A 368 13.91 0.54 -17.52
N PHE A 369 14.81 0.31 -18.48
CA PHE A 369 15.23 1.32 -19.45
C PHE A 369 14.17 1.54 -20.54
N GLU A 370 13.47 0.50 -20.96
CA GLU A 370 12.32 0.57 -21.83
C GLU A 370 11.23 1.47 -21.22
N GLN A 371 10.85 1.19 -19.96
CA GLN A 371 9.84 1.96 -19.26
C GLN A 371 10.29 3.41 -18.98
N ALA A 372 11.56 3.61 -18.64
CA ALA A 372 12.11 4.96 -18.51
C ALA A 372 12.04 5.73 -19.83
N SER A 373 12.32 5.08 -20.95
CA SER A 373 12.19 5.66 -22.29
C SER A 373 10.74 5.96 -22.65
N ALA A 374 9.82 5.01 -22.36
CA ALA A 374 8.39 5.15 -22.61
C ALA A 374 7.74 6.27 -21.80
N SER A 375 8.25 6.55 -20.59
CA SER A 375 7.75 7.62 -19.72
C SER A 375 8.08 9.03 -20.24
N LEU A 376 9.03 9.17 -21.17
CA LEU A 376 9.47 10.44 -21.72
C LEU A 376 8.61 10.84 -22.93
N ASP A 377 8.14 12.09 -22.97
CA ASP A 377 7.54 12.67 -24.18
C ASP A 377 8.64 12.97 -25.22
N VAL A 378 8.81 12.04 -26.17
CA VAL A 378 9.83 12.11 -27.22
C VAL A 378 9.76 13.42 -28.01
N LEU A 379 8.56 13.94 -28.30
CA LEU A 379 8.42 15.20 -29.03
C LEU A 379 8.86 16.41 -28.19
N MET A 380 8.54 16.41 -26.91
CA MET A 380 9.06 17.42 -25.97
C MET A 380 10.58 17.31 -25.83
N CYS A 381 11.10 16.09 -25.72
CA CYS A 381 12.52 15.83 -25.64
C CYS A 381 13.27 16.35 -26.85
N GLN A 382 12.79 16.08 -28.06
CA GLN A 382 13.39 16.59 -29.32
C GLN A 382 13.38 18.12 -29.40
N LYS A 383 12.34 18.78 -28.91
CA LYS A 383 12.24 20.23 -28.83
C LYS A 383 13.15 20.87 -27.78
N SER A 384 13.53 20.11 -26.77
CA SER A 384 14.31 20.57 -25.62
C SER A 384 15.83 20.61 -25.87
N GLY A 385 16.28 20.11 -27.03
CA GLY A 385 17.64 20.24 -27.49
C GLY A 385 18.54 19.02 -27.29
N SER A 386 19.80 19.18 -27.67
CA SER A 386 20.76 18.09 -27.83
C SER A 386 21.06 17.28 -26.55
N ARG A 387 20.92 17.88 -25.38
CA ARG A 387 21.18 17.16 -24.11
C ARG A 387 20.15 16.07 -23.84
N VAL A 388 18.88 16.35 -24.13
CA VAL A 388 17.80 15.38 -23.96
C VAL A 388 17.86 14.30 -25.03
N THR A 389 18.25 14.65 -26.26
CA THR A 389 18.52 13.66 -27.31
C THR A 389 19.66 12.72 -26.92
N ALA A 390 20.71 13.23 -26.26
CA ALA A 390 21.79 12.40 -25.74
C ALA A 390 21.32 11.45 -24.63
N LEU A 391 20.41 11.89 -23.76
CA LEU A 391 19.81 11.03 -22.76
C LEU A 391 19.01 9.88 -23.38
N LEU A 392 18.14 10.16 -24.36
CA LEU A 392 17.38 9.14 -25.07
C LEU A 392 18.28 8.10 -25.75
N ASN A 393 19.36 8.57 -26.41
CA ASN A 393 20.34 7.67 -27.02
C ASN A 393 21.06 6.80 -25.97
N LEU A 394 21.38 7.36 -24.81
CA LEU A 394 22.03 6.64 -23.73
C LEU A 394 21.08 5.58 -23.15
N LEU A 395 19.79 5.91 -22.94
CA LEU A 395 18.79 4.94 -22.48
C LEU A 395 18.70 3.75 -23.43
N GLY A 396 18.55 3.99 -24.77
CA GLY A 396 18.50 2.91 -25.75
C GLY A 396 19.78 2.06 -25.81
N GLN A 397 20.96 2.69 -25.72
CA GLN A 397 22.23 1.92 -25.66
C GLN A 397 22.34 1.08 -24.39
N THR A 398 21.83 1.56 -23.27
CA THR A 398 21.86 0.83 -22.01
C THR A 398 20.87 -0.32 -22.03
N GLU A 399 19.71 -0.12 -22.64
CA GLU A 399 18.69 -1.15 -22.89
C GLU A 399 19.27 -2.30 -23.72
N GLU A 400 19.92 -2.03 -24.86
CA GLU A 400 20.58 -3.05 -25.70
C GLU A 400 21.61 -3.90 -24.90
N VAL A 401 22.43 -3.23 -24.07
CA VAL A 401 23.41 -3.96 -23.21
C VAL A 401 22.70 -4.78 -22.14
N ALA A 402 21.62 -4.28 -21.57
CA ALA A 402 20.84 -4.99 -20.57
C ALA A 402 20.15 -6.24 -21.14
N GLU A 403 19.65 -6.16 -22.39
CA GLU A 403 19.13 -7.32 -23.13
C GLU A 403 20.20 -8.40 -23.33
N GLU A 404 21.41 -8.02 -23.78
CA GLU A 404 22.54 -8.96 -23.94
C GLU A 404 22.89 -9.64 -22.61
N VAL A 405 22.83 -8.92 -21.49
CA VAL A 405 23.07 -9.50 -20.15
C VAL A 405 21.97 -10.49 -19.78
N TYR A 406 20.72 -10.13 -20.06
CA TYR A 406 19.58 -11.00 -19.73
C TYR A 406 19.58 -12.29 -20.57
N ASP A 407 19.92 -12.21 -21.86
CA ASP A 407 20.12 -13.38 -22.72
C ASP A 407 21.17 -14.33 -22.14
N ARG A 408 22.25 -13.79 -21.59
CA ARG A 408 23.29 -14.60 -20.94
C ARG A 408 22.81 -15.23 -19.63
N ILE A 409 22.02 -14.51 -18.84
CA ILE A 409 21.40 -15.04 -17.62
C ILE A 409 20.48 -16.22 -18.00
N TYR A 410 19.67 -16.03 -19.03
CA TYR A 410 18.76 -17.04 -19.54
C TYR A 410 19.52 -18.32 -19.97
N ASP A 411 20.56 -18.20 -20.79
CA ASP A 411 21.39 -19.30 -21.25
C ASP A 411 22.02 -20.08 -20.07
N ILE A 412 22.50 -19.38 -19.04
CA ILE A 412 23.10 -19.98 -17.84
C ILE A 412 22.05 -20.77 -17.05
N ASN A 413 20.88 -20.20 -16.87
CA ASN A 413 19.78 -20.79 -16.11
C ASN A 413 19.23 -22.04 -16.84
N GLU A 414 19.02 -21.96 -18.15
CA GLU A 414 18.59 -23.10 -18.98
C GLU A 414 19.63 -24.25 -18.97
N ALA A 415 20.90 -23.90 -18.97
CA ALA A 415 21.96 -24.91 -18.91
C ALA A 415 22.17 -25.47 -17.50
N GLY A 416 21.58 -24.91 -16.47
CA GLY A 416 21.74 -25.34 -15.08
C GLY A 416 23.16 -25.24 -14.57
N VAL A 417 23.92 -24.23 -15.01
CA VAL A 417 25.36 -24.10 -14.66
C VAL A 417 25.47 -23.50 -13.25
N ASP A 418 25.99 -24.31 -12.30
CA ASP A 418 26.42 -23.80 -10.99
C ASP A 418 27.92 -23.68 -10.92
N SER A 419 28.42 -22.45 -10.79
CA SER A 419 29.85 -22.15 -10.71
C SER A 419 30.11 -20.95 -9.81
N GLU A 420 31.39 -20.80 -9.40
CA GLU A 420 31.81 -19.61 -8.66
C GLU A 420 31.58 -18.33 -9.46
N GLN A 421 31.76 -18.38 -10.80
CA GLN A 421 31.49 -17.23 -11.67
C GLN A 421 29.99 -16.84 -11.70
N CYS A 422 29.07 -17.81 -11.63
CA CYS A 422 27.65 -17.55 -11.51
C CYS A 422 27.33 -16.78 -10.20
N ARG A 423 27.97 -17.20 -9.10
CA ARG A 423 27.83 -16.52 -7.80
C ARG A 423 28.38 -15.10 -7.80
N GLU A 424 29.55 -14.90 -8.44
CA GLU A 424 30.13 -13.55 -8.61
C GLU A 424 29.23 -12.66 -9.48
N ALA A 425 28.69 -13.19 -10.59
CA ALA A 425 27.76 -12.49 -11.46
C ALA A 425 26.50 -12.08 -10.72
N GLU A 426 25.89 -12.99 -9.96
CA GLU A 426 24.71 -12.72 -9.15
C GLU A 426 24.96 -11.63 -8.09
N ASN A 427 26.12 -11.63 -7.43
CA ASN A 427 26.51 -10.56 -6.52
C ASN A 427 26.56 -9.18 -7.21
N ILE A 428 27.00 -9.14 -8.48
CA ILE A 428 27.04 -7.92 -9.27
C ILE A 428 25.61 -7.50 -9.63
N LEU A 429 24.78 -8.43 -10.10
CA LEU A 429 23.40 -8.18 -10.51
C LEU A 429 22.56 -7.61 -9.35
N LEU A 430 22.65 -8.19 -8.15
CA LEU A 430 21.95 -7.68 -6.98
C LEU A 430 22.41 -6.26 -6.57
N LYS A 431 23.71 -5.96 -6.74
CA LYS A 431 24.22 -4.59 -6.54
C LYS A 431 23.68 -3.63 -7.60
N VAL A 432 23.61 -4.07 -8.85
CA VAL A 432 23.02 -3.28 -9.95
C VAL A 432 21.55 -3.05 -9.69
N PHE A 433 20.82 -4.08 -9.24
CA PHE A 433 19.42 -3.94 -8.83
C PHE A 433 19.25 -2.85 -7.76
N LYS A 434 20.02 -2.91 -6.67
CA LYS A 434 19.99 -1.86 -5.64
C LYS A 434 20.28 -0.47 -6.22
N MET A 435 21.26 -0.35 -7.10
CA MET A 435 21.59 0.92 -7.74
C MET A 435 20.46 1.41 -8.64
N ALA A 436 19.78 0.51 -9.35
CA ALA A 436 18.63 0.85 -10.18
C ALA A 436 17.47 1.34 -9.32
N GLN A 437 17.13 0.64 -8.23
CA GLN A 437 16.10 1.09 -7.29
C GLN A 437 16.41 2.48 -6.72
N ASP A 438 17.65 2.75 -6.31
CA ASP A 438 18.05 4.06 -5.79
C ASP A 438 17.93 5.21 -6.81
N LYS A 439 17.99 4.92 -8.11
CA LYS A 439 18.01 5.92 -9.17
C LYS A 439 16.71 6.04 -9.95
N PHE A 440 16.05 4.92 -10.21
CA PHE A 440 14.95 4.84 -11.18
C PHE A 440 13.59 4.55 -10.58
N VAL A 441 13.51 4.13 -9.33
CA VAL A 441 12.24 3.77 -8.67
C VAL A 441 11.14 4.84 -8.83
N ARG A 442 11.49 6.11 -8.97
CA ARG A 442 10.55 7.22 -9.12
C ARG A 442 10.29 7.67 -10.53
N LEU A 443 11.03 7.18 -11.53
CA LEU A 443 10.90 7.68 -12.91
C LEU A 443 9.56 7.30 -13.55
N THR A 444 9.02 6.18 -13.18
CA THR A 444 7.82 5.62 -13.77
C THR A 444 6.57 5.83 -12.91
N TRP A 445 6.74 6.28 -11.69
CA TRP A 445 5.62 6.63 -10.80
C TRP A 445 5.21 8.07 -11.02
N GLU A 446 4.09 8.27 -11.66
CA GLU A 446 3.60 9.59 -12.04
C GLU A 446 3.40 10.55 -10.87
N ASP A 447 2.97 10.03 -9.74
CA ASP A 447 2.60 10.78 -8.54
C ASP A 447 3.39 10.32 -7.31
N ALA A 448 4.42 9.51 -7.51
CA ALA A 448 5.10 8.81 -6.46
C ALA A 448 5.81 9.71 -5.47
N VAL A 449 5.53 9.50 -4.23
CA VAL A 449 6.34 9.88 -3.09
C VAL A 449 6.72 8.60 -2.39
N VAL A 450 7.99 8.46 -2.09
CA VAL A 450 8.43 7.38 -1.22
C VAL A 450 8.16 7.83 0.19
N PHE A 451 7.39 7.14 0.91
CA PHE A 451 6.95 7.41 2.28
C PHE A 451 6.91 8.87 2.74
N PRO A 452 5.83 9.22 3.28
CA PRO A 452 4.49 8.78 3.16
C PRO A 452 3.96 9.39 1.89
N GLN A 453 3.01 8.81 1.37
CA GLN A 453 2.84 8.88 -0.01
C GLN A 453 1.64 9.61 -0.50
N GLU A 454 0.51 9.37 0.09
CA GLU A 454 -0.75 9.57 -0.57
C GLU A 454 -1.01 10.99 -0.97
N ALA A 455 -0.79 11.92 -0.09
CA ALA A 455 -1.12 13.30 -0.38
C ALA A 455 -0.22 13.91 -1.44
N ALA A 456 1.06 13.58 -1.40
CA ALA A 456 1.99 14.11 -2.37
C ALA A 456 1.81 13.44 -3.74
N GLN A 457 1.40 12.18 -3.79
CA GLN A 457 0.94 11.52 -5.01
C GLN A 457 -0.24 12.27 -5.62
N ASN A 458 -1.22 12.61 -4.80
CA ASN A 458 -2.39 13.32 -5.26
C ASN A 458 -2.10 14.74 -5.75
N ASN A 459 -1.10 15.43 -5.21
CA ASN A 459 -0.77 16.79 -5.63
C ASN A 459 -0.46 16.90 -7.12
N LEU A 460 0.34 16.01 -7.68
CA LEU A 460 0.61 16.01 -9.12
C LEU A 460 -0.65 15.65 -9.93
N ARG A 461 -1.43 14.70 -9.47
CA ARG A 461 -2.70 14.33 -10.08
C ARG A 461 -3.69 15.51 -10.09
N HIS A 462 -3.80 16.24 -8.98
CA HIS A 462 -4.64 17.43 -8.88
C HIS A 462 -4.14 18.55 -9.81
N LEU A 463 -2.83 18.77 -9.89
CA LEU A 463 -2.25 19.72 -10.83
C LEU A 463 -2.57 19.34 -12.30
N LYS A 464 -2.48 18.06 -12.64
CA LYS A 464 -2.87 17.56 -13.97
C LYS A 464 -4.37 17.76 -14.23
N LYS A 465 -5.24 17.55 -13.23
CA LYS A 465 -6.68 17.85 -13.32
C LYS A 465 -6.92 19.34 -13.61
N ALA A 466 -6.29 20.23 -12.86
CA ALA A 466 -6.40 21.68 -13.06
C ALA A 466 -5.95 22.09 -14.47
N ILE A 467 -4.79 21.62 -14.92
CA ILE A 467 -4.26 21.90 -16.27
C ILE A 467 -5.23 21.40 -17.35
N ARG A 468 -5.77 20.18 -17.22
CA ARG A 468 -6.75 19.63 -18.18
C ARG A 468 -8.02 20.45 -18.23
N ALA A 469 -8.53 20.90 -17.08
CA ALA A 469 -9.72 21.75 -17.01
C ALA A 469 -9.52 23.09 -17.75
N LEU A 470 -8.37 23.74 -17.56
CA LEU A 470 -8.03 25.01 -18.22
C LEU A 470 -7.73 24.88 -19.71
N LYS A 471 -7.25 23.70 -20.17
CA LYS A 471 -6.93 23.45 -21.59
C LYS A 471 -8.12 23.05 -22.45
N ARG A 472 -9.33 22.93 -21.89
CA ARG A 472 -10.56 22.65 -22.68
C ARG A 472 -10.89 23.82 -23.60
N LYS A 473 -11.66 23.55 -24.69
CA LYS A 473 -12.14 24.61 -25.60
C LYS A 473 -12.90 25.72 -24.87
N THR A 474 -13.67 25.35 -23.86
CA THR A 474 -14.23 26.27 -22.87
C THR A 474 -13.53 25.92 -21.55
N PRO A 475 -12.62 26.78 -21.08
CA PRO A 475 -11.92 26.54 -19.82
C PRO A 475 -12.90 26.39 -18.67
N ASP A 476 -12.68 25.39 -17.86
CA ASP A 476 -13.49 25.09 -16.67
C ASP A 476 -12.71 25.62 -15.46
N ALA A 477 -12.96 26.85 -15.11
CA ALA A 477 -12.25 27.53 -14.03
C ALA A 477 -12.61 26.98 -12.64
N GLU A 478 -13.86 26.50 -12.48
CA GLU A 478 -14.35 25.95 -11.21
C GLU A 478 -13.63 24.61 -10.92
N ALA A 479 -13.63 23.66 -11.88
CA ALA A 479 -12.91 22.40 -11.73
C ALA A 479 -11.39 22.56 -11.57
N ALA A 480 -10.80 23.60 -12.21
CA ALA A 480 -9.39 23.91 -12.01
C ALA A 480 -9.13 24.44 -10.60
N PHE A 481 -10.01 25.27 -10.11
CA PHE A 481 -9.91 25.88 -8.79
C PHE A 481 -10.07 24.83 -7.68
N GLU A 482 -11.06 23.93 -7.79
CA GLU A 482 -11.20 22.80 -6.88
C GLU A 482 -9.92 21.96 -6.80
N ALA A 483 -9.37 21.59 -7.96
CA ALA A 483 -8.13 20.79 -7.97
C ALA A 483 -6.93 21.52 -7.34
N LEU A 484 -6.86 22.86 -7.45
CA LEU A 484 -5.80 23.65 -6.80
C LEU A 484 -6.03 23.78 -5.28
N TYR A 485 -7.28 23.83 -4.84
CA TYR A 485 -7.60 23.82 -3.42
C TYR A 485 -7.13 22.53 -2.72
N GLU A 486 -7.23 21.40 -3.40
CA GLU A 486 -6.73 20.13 -2.86
C GLU A 486 -5.22 20.18 -2.63
N ILE A 487 -4.47 20.77 -3.56
CA ILE A 487 -3.02 20.94 -3.41
C ILE A 487 -2.71 21.87 -2.23
N ASP A 488 -3.45 22.97 -2.08
CA ASP A 488 -3.26 23.92 -0.98
C ASP A 488 -3.59 23.29 0.37
N ASN A 489 -4.68 22.51 0.43
CA ASN A 489 -5.08 21.76 1.61
C ASN A 489 -4.00 20.75 2.03
N ASN A 490 -3.45 19.99 1.07
CA ASN A 490 -2.36 19.06 1.34
C ASN A 490 -1.10 19.77 1.82
N ALA A 491 -0.74 20.90 1.20
CA ALA A 491 0.40 21.70 1.63
C ALA A 491 0.23 22.24 3.05
N TYR A 492 -0.99 22.63 3.42
CA TYR A 492 -1.31 23.05 4.77
C TYR A 492 -1.15 21.92 5.79
N ALA A 493 -1.63 20.73 5.46
CA ALA A 493 -1.49 19.55 6.32
C ALA A 493 -0.01 19.16 6.54
N PHE A 494 0.85 19.36 5.56
CA PHE A 494 2.29 19.09 5.69
C PHE A 494 3.05 20.04 6.62
N GLN A 495 2.43 21.12 7.08
CA GLN A 495 3.06 22.06 8.01
C GLN A 495 3.08 21.54 9.46
N PHE A 496 2.33 20.50 9.76
CA PHE A 496 2.26 19.84 11.04
C PHE A 496 3.09 18.56 11.05
#